data_99a568f91d1ab39481fb998f5d2bedb0
#
_entry.id   99a568f91d1ab39481fb998f5d2bedb0
#
_cell.length_a   1.000
_cell.length_b   1.000
_cell.length_c   1.000
_cell.angle_alpha   90.00
_cell.angle_beta   90.00
_cell.angle_gamma   90.00
#
_symmetry.space_group_name_H-M   'P 1'
#
loop_
_entity.id
_entity.type
_entity.pdbx_description
1 polymer ?
#
loop_
_entity_poly.entity_id
_entity_poly.type
_entity_poly.pdbx_seq_one_letter_code
_entity_poly.pdbx_strand_id
1 'polypeptide(L)'
;MTTGLYVGRFQPFHLGHLEAVNYILTQVDDLVIVVGSAQHSHTMEDPFTAGERITMIRLALKEAGVDSNRYLVMPLPDAEFHKVWVAHLLSQTPEFQVAFTNESLTGRLLKEARLKVVKIPFYHRDTYTATEVRKRMLNNGDWEALLPKKV
;
A
#
# COMPACT_ATOMS: atom_id res chain seq x y z
N MET A 1 -18.02 13.95 -0.31
CA MET A 1 -17.07 13.05 0.36
C MET A 1 -15.99 12.63 -0.63
N THR A 2 -14.74 12.67 -0.22
CA THR A 2 -13.61 12.32 -1.09
C THR A 2 -13.01 11.00 -0.65
N THR A 3 -12.89 10.07 -1.59
CA THR A 3 -12.26 8.77 -1.38
C THR A 3 -10.93 8.74 -2.11
N GLY A 4 -9.88 8.37 -1.41
CA GLY A 4 -8.54 8.17 -1.97
C GLY A 4 -8.25 6.71 -2.25
N LEU A 5 -7.28 6.49 -3.11
CA LEU A 5 -6.74 5.15 -3.41
C LEU A 5 -5.26 5.13 -3.07
N TYR A 6 -4.83 4.06 -2.41
CA TYR A 6 -3.41 3.83 -2.15
C TYR A 6 -3.08 2.38 -2.50
N VAL A 7 -2.25 2.19 -3.51
CA VAL A 7 -1.84 0.86 -3.99
C VAL A 7 -0.41 0.59 -3.57
N GLY A 8 -0.16 -0.58 -3.04
CA GLY A 8 1.18 -1.03 -2.73
C GLY A 8 1.22 -2.55 -2.64
N ARG A 9 2.42 -3.10 -2.67
CA ARG A 9 2.59 -4.54 -2.46
C ARG A 9 2.61 -4.89 -0.97
N PHE A 10 3.15 -3.99 -0.14
CA PHE A 10 3.22 -4.15 1.31
C PHE A 10 3.89 -5.48 1.73
N GLN A 11 5.13 -5.64 1.33
CA GLN A 11 5.92 -6.86 1.55
C GLN A 11 7.12 -6.62 2.49
N PRO A 12 6.96 -6.28 3.75
CA PRO A 12 5.72 -6.11 4.50
C PRO A 12 5.22 -4.66 4.54
N PHE A 13 4.10 -4.44 5.22
CA PHE A 13 3.63 -3.12 5.60
C PHE A 13 4.55 -2.57 6.72
N HIS A 14 5.20 -1.43 6.49
CA HIS A 14 6.19 -0.87 7.39
C HIS A 14 5.81 0.55 7.85
N LEU A 15 6.66 1.16 8.69
CA LEU A 15 6.37 2.49 9.24
C LEU A 15 6.21 3.57 8.18
N GLY A 16 6.95 3.47 7.06
CA GLY A 16 6.77 4.39 5.92
C GLY A 16 5.38 4.31 5.31
N HIS A 17 4.82 3.11 5.20
CA HIS A 17 3.45 2.92 4.74
C HIS A 17 2.43 3.50 5.72
N LEU A 18 2.67 3.32 7.02
CA LEU A 18 1.80 3.88 8.06
C LEU A 18 1.80 5.41 7.99
N GLU A 19 2.97 6.02 7.83
CA GLU A 19 3.08 7.48 7.65
C GLU A 19 2.31 7.94 6.42
N ALA A 20 2.41 7.18 5.32
CA ALA A 20 1.68 7.48 4.09
C ALA A 20 0.16 7.45 4.32
N VAL A 21 -0.35 6.41 4.98
CA VAL A 21 -1.78 6.30 5.29
C VAL A 21 -2.25 7.46 6.16
N ASN A 22 -1.48 7.80 7.19
CA ASN A 22 -1.82 8.93 8.06
C ASN A 22 -1.88 10.24 7.27
N TYR A 23 -0.90 10.47 6.39
CA TYR A 23 -0.90 11.66 5.53
C TYR A 23 -2.12 11.68 4.61
N ILE A 24 -2.40 10.58 3.92
CA ILE A 24 -3.52 10.50 2.97
C ILE A 24 -4.84 10.79 3.68
N LEU A 25 -5.04 10.25 4.88
CA LEU A 25 -6.27 10.47 5.65
C LEU A 25 -6.43 11.90 6.17
N THR A 26 -5.39 12.73 6.10
CA THR A 26 -5.54 14.19 6.30
C THR A 26 -6.08 14.89 5.05
N GLN A 27 -6.02 14.23 3.88
CA GLN A 27 -6.39 14.82 2.59
C GLN A 27 -7.74 14.32 2.06
N VAL A 28 -8.19 13.15 2.53
CA VAL A 28 -9.44 12.51 2.07
C VAL A 28 -10.25 12.03 3.26
N ASP A 29 -11.54 11.77 3.02
CA ASP A 29 -12.45 11.26 4.04
C ASP A 29 -12.30 9.76 4.24
N ASP A 30 -12.21 9.02 3.13
CA ASP A 30 -12.08 7.57 3.11
C ASP A 30 -10.91 7.15 2.24
N LEU A 31 -10.38 5.97 2.52
CA LEU A 31 -9.23 5.42 1.80
C LEU A 31 -9.48 3.97 1.40
N VAL A 32 -9.26 3.67 0.13
CA VAL A 32 -9.18 2.29 -0.36
C VAL A 32 -7.70 1.91 -0.45
N ILE A 33 -7.28 0.96 0.35
CA ILE A 33 -5.92 0.43 0.35
C ILE A 33 -5.91 -0.86 -0.45
N VAL A 34 -5.20 -0.87 -1.56
CA VAL A 34 -5.14 -2.02 -2.46
C VAL A 34 -3.83 -2.75 -2.27
N VAL A 35 -3.92 -4.01 -1.85
CA VAL A 35 -2.76 -4.91 -1.75
C VAL A 35 -2.52 -5.51 -3.12
N GLY A 36 -1.58 -4.93 -3.85
CA GLY A 36 -1.26 -5.35 -5.22
C GLY A 36 -0.44 -6.63 -5.26
N SER A 37 -0.31 -7.20 -6.46
CA SER A 37 0.37 -8.47 -6.67
C SER A 37 -0.10 -9.53 -5.65
N ALA A 38 -1.42 -9.62 -5.51
CA ALA A 38 -2.04 -10.42 -4.46
C ALA A 38 -1.71 -11.92 -4.58
N GLN A 39 -1.45 -12.38 -5.79
CA GLN A 39 -1.11 -13.79 -6.06
C GLN A 39 0.32 -14.16 -5.65
N HIS A 40 1.21 -13.18 -5.48
CA HIS A 40 2.62 -13.46 -5.15
C HIS A 40 2.83 -13.69 -3.66
N SER A 41 3.58 -14.74 -3.33
CA SER A 41 4.01 -15.05 -1.97
C SER A 41 5.13 -16.08 -2.00
N HIS A 42 5.72 -16.33 -0.83
CA HIS A 42 6.71 -17.37 -0.62
C HIS A 42 7.99 -17.23 -1.47
N THR A 43 8.33 -16.00 -1.86
CA THR A 43 9.59 -15.67 -2.54
C THR A 43 10.37 -14.66 -1.70
N MET A 44 11.63 -14.42 -2.08
CA MET A 44 12.47 -13.46 -1.35
C MET A 44 12.00 -12.02 -1.54
N GLU A 45 11.47 -11.69 -2.71
CA GLU A 45 10.93 -10.36 -2.98
C GLU A 45 9.50 -10.19 -2.47
N ASP A 46 8.72 -11.28 -2.48
CA ASP A 46 7.32 -11.27 -2.09
C ASP A 46 7.05 -12.40 -1.10
N PRO A 47 7.56 -12.30 0.17
CA PRO A 47 7.46 -13.40 1.11
C PRO A 47 6.05 -13.64 1.67
N PHE A 48 5.20 -12.63 1.72
CA PHE A 48 3.92 -12.69 2.44
C PHE A 48 2.73 -12.84 1.50
N THR A 49 1.75 -13.65 1.92
CA THR A 49 0.48 -13.81 1.21
C THR A 49 -0.35 -12.52 1.28
N ALA A 50 -1.34 -12.38 0.41
CA ALA A 50 -2.28 -11.25 0.49
C ALA A 50 -3.01 -11.22 1.83
N GLY A 51 -3.46 -12.38 2.33
CA GLY A 51 -4.12 -12.46 3.63
C GLY A 51 -3.25 -11.99 4.77
N GLU A 52 -1.98 -12.40 4.78
CA GLU A 52 -1.01 -11.95 5.79
C GLU A 52 -0.80 -10.44 5.72
N ARG A 53 -0.66 -9.90 4.51
CA ARG A 53 -0.47 -8.45 4.31
C ARG A 53 -1.69 -7.66 4.75
N ILE A 54 -2.90 -8.11 4.43
CA ILE A 54 -4.14 -7.48 4.88
C ILE A 54 -4.20 -7.46 6.40
N THR A 55 -3.87 -8.56 7.04
CA THR A 55 -3.83 -8.65 8.51
C THR A 55 -2.84 -7.67 9.11
N MET A 56 -1.63 -7.59 8.55
CA MET A 56 -0.61 -6.63 8.99
C MET A 56 -1.12 -5.19 8.94
N ILE A 57 -1.74 -4.82 7.82
CA ILE A 57 -2.27 -3.46 7.63
C ILE A 57 -3.37 -3.16 8.65
N ARG A 58 -4.31 -4.06 8.81
CA ARG A 58 -5.43 -3.86 9.74
C ARG A 58 -4.95 -3.73 11.18
N LEU A 59 -4.00 -4.58 11.60
CA LEU A 59 -3.43 -4.50 12.95
C LEU A 59 -2.67 -3.20 13.16
N ALA A 60 -1.88 -2.78 12.18
CA ALA A 60 -1.11 -1.53 12.25
C ALA A 60 -2.02 -0.32 12.37
N LEU A 61 -3.08 -0.26 11.57
CA LEU A 61 -4.02 0.86 11.59
C LEU A 61 -4.85 0.89 12.87
N LYS A 62 -5.23 -0.27 13.37
CA LYS A 62 -5.93 -0.38 14.65
C LYS A 62 -5.05 0.11 15.80
N GLU A 63 -3.79 -0.31 15.84
CA GLU A 63 -2.83 0.14 16.84
C GLU A 63 -2.60 1.65 16.79
N ALA A 64 -2.58 2.22 15.58
CA ALA A 64 -2.40 3.66 15.38
C ALA A 64 -3.66 4.48 15.68
N GLY A 65 -4.78 3.84 16.04
CA GLY A 65 -6.02 4.53 16.36
C GLY A 65 -6.80 5.04 15.15
N VAL A 66 -6.55 4.49 13.97
CA VAL A 66 -7.28 4.87 12.76
C VAL A 66 -8.67 4.24 12.78
N ASP A 67 -9.69 5.07 12.59
CA ASP A 67 -11.09 4.60 12.57
C ASP A 67 -11.31 3.63 11.40
N SER A 68 -11.74 2.41 11.71
CA SER A 68 -11.96 1.36 10.72
C SER A 68 -13.06 1.71 9.71
N ASN A 69 -13.91 2.67 10.00
CA ASN A 69 -14.92 3.16 9.08
C ASN A 69 -14.33 4.06 7.97
N ARG A 70 -13.07 4.45 8.11
CA ARG A 70 -12.40 5.36 7.16
C ARG A 70 -11.53 4.65 6.14
N TYR A 71 -11.43 3.33 6.18
CA TYR A 71 -10.62 2.61 5.20
C TYR A 71 -11.19 1.23 4.88
N LEU A 72 -10.85 0.78 3.69
CA LEU A 72 -11.10 -0.58 3.21
C LEU A 72 -9.78 -1.13 2.69
N VAL A 73 -9.41 -2.34 3.11
CA VAL A 73 -8.22 -3.03 2.60
C VAL A 73 -8.69 -4.18 1.73
N MET A 74 -8.18 -4.24 0.49
CA MET A 74 -8.58 -5.27 -0.45
C MET A 74 -7.41 -5.77 -1.28
N PRO A 75 -7.42 -7.05 -1.67
CA PRO A 75 -6.38 -7.61 -2.53
C PRO A 75 -6.70 -7.36 -4.00
N LEU A 76 -5.65 -7.26 -4.82
CA LEU A 76 -5.78 -7.17 -6.26
C LEU A 76 -4.63 -7.94 -6.92
N PRO A 77 -4.91 -9.00 -7.68
CA PRO A 77 -3.88 -9.69 -8.46
C PRO A 77 -3.39 -8.80 -9.61
N ASP A 78 -2.17 -9.08 -10.09
CA ASP A 78 -1.66 -8.40 -11.27
C ASP A 78 -2.50 -8.67 -12.50
N ALA A 79 -2.62 -7.67 -13.36
CA ALA A 79 -3.18 -7.87 -14.69
C ALA A 79 -2.11 -8.47 -15.61
N GLU A 80 -2.54 -9.19 -16.64
CA GLU A 80 -1.64 -9.81 -17.62
C GLU A 80 -0.78 -8.77 -18.34
N PHE A 81 -1.37 -7.60 -18.67
CA PHE A 81 -0.68 -6.51 -19.34
C PHE A 81 -0.88 -5.20 -18.58
N HIS A 82 0.15 -4.35 -18.55
CA HIS A 82 0.07 -3.04 -17.92
C HIS A 82 -1.07 -2.18 -18.49
N LYS A 83 -1.32 -2.27 -19.80
CA LYS A 83 -2.38 -1.47 -20.45
C LYS A 83 -3.78 -1.73 -19.91
N VAL A 84 -4.05 -2.94 -19.43
CA VAL A 84 -5.37 -3.31 -18.88
C VAL A 84 -5.42 -3.21 -17.36
N TRP A 85 -4.31 -2.88 -16.72
CA TRP A 85 -4.23 -2.83 -15.25
C TRP A 85 -5.21 -1.82 -14.64
N VAL A 86 -5.30 -0.61 -15.21
CA VAL A 86 -6.20 0.41 -14.67
C VAL A 86 -7.66 -0.02 -14.81
N ALA A 87 -8.03 -0.59 -15.96
CA ALA A 87 -9.38 -1.12 -16.14
C ALA A 87 -9.69 -2.23 -15.13
N HIS A 88 -8.73 -3.10 -14.90
CA HIS A 88 -8.83 -4.16 -13.89
C HIS A 88 -9.00 -3.57 -12.49
N LEU A 89 -8.17 -2.61 -12.13
CA LEU A 89 -8.27 -1.89 -10.86
C LEU A 89 -9.65 -1.27 -10.66
N LEU A 90 -10.12 -0.51 -11.64
CA LEU A 90 -11.41 0.17 -11.57
C LEU A 90 -12.59 -0.79 -11.47
N SER A 91 -12.48 -1.97 -12.07
CA SER A 91 -13.52 -2.98 -12.01
C SER A 91 -13.63 -3.66 -10.64
N GLN A 92 -12.56 -3.63 -9.84
CA GLN A 92 -12.47 -4.35 -8.57
C GLN A 92 -12.58 -3.43 -7.35
N THR A 93 -12.39 -2.13 -7.51
CA THR A 93 -12.37 -1.19 -6.38
C THR A 93 -13.66 -0.37 -6.29
N PRO A 94 -14.04 0.07 -5.07
CA PRO A 94 -15.05 1.12 -4.94
C PRO A 94 -14.60 2.40 -5.65
N GLU A 95 -15.54 3.25 -5.98
CA GLU A 95 -15.25 4.54 -6.62
C GLU A 95 -14.34 5.39 -5.74
N PHE A 96 -13.33 6.00 -6.37
CA PHE A 96 -12.41 6.92 -5.71
C PHE A 96 -12.17 8.14 -6.60
N GLN A 97 -11.79 9.26 -6.01
CA GLN A 97 -11.58 10.52 -6.73
C GLN A 97 -10.11 10.84 -6.96
N VAL A 98 -9.22 10.32 -6.12
CA VAL A 98 -7.80 10.65 -6.18
C VAL A 98 -6.96 9.43 -5.77
N ALA A 99 -5.88 9.18 -6.51
CA ALA A 99 -4.92 8.13 -6.19
C ALA A 99 -3.63 8.75 -5.64
N PHE A 100 -3.07 8.11 -4.64
CA PHE A 100 -1.81 8.53 -4.02
C PHE A 100 -0.75 7.49 -4.32
N THR A 101 0.32 7.90 -4.97
CA THR A 101 1.44 7.02 -5.26
C THR A 101 2.70 7.82 -5.52
N ASN A 102 3.85 7.22 -5.17
CA ASN A 102 5.16 7.75 -5.56
C ASN A 102 5.86 6.81 -6.57
N GLU A 103 5.22 5.69 -6.89
CA GLU A 103 5.74 4.74 -7.86
C GLU A 103 5.46 5.26 -9.27
N SER A 104 6.52 5.39 -10.09
CA SER A 104 6.42 6.10 -11.37
C SER A 104 5.54 5.39 -12.40
N LEU A 105 5.62 4.07 -12.51
CA LEU A 105 4.79 3.32 -13.46
C LEU A 105 3.32 3.39 -13.08
N THR A 106 2.99 3.15 -11.83
CA THR A 106 1.62 3.23 -11.33
C THR A 106 1.04 4.62 -11.57
N GLY A 107 1.79 5.66 -11.20
CA GLY A 107 1.35 7.05 -11.40
C GLY A 107 1.11 7.36 -12.86
N ARG A 108 1.99 6.91 -13.75
CA ARG A 108 1.87 7.12 -15.19
C ARG A 108 0.62 6.44 -15.76
N LEU A 109 0.39 5.17 -15.40
CA LEU A 109 -0.77 4.42 -15.88
C LEU A 109 -2.08 5.08 -15.43
N LEU A 110 -2.14 5.54 -14.20
CA LEU A 110 -3.33 6.22 -13.68
C LEU A 110 -3.55 7.57 -14.36
N LYS A 111 -2.50 8.35 -14.61
CA LYS A 111 -2.60 9.63 -15.34
C LYS A 111 -3.03 9.42 -16.78
N GLU A 112 -2.53 8.40 -17.46
CA GLU A 112 -2.94 8.07 -18.82
C GLU A 112 -4.43 7.73 -18.89
N ALA A 113 -5.00 7.19 -17.80
CA ALA A 113 -6.43 6.92 -17.68
C ALA A 113 -7.22 8.16 -17.23
N ARG A 114 -6.60 9.33 -17.16
CA ARG A 114 -7.19 10.62 -16.76
C ARG A 114 -7.64 10.66 -15.29
N LEU A 115 -7.00 9.88 -14.44
CA LEU A 115 -7.26 9.90 -13.00
C LEU A 115 -6.33 10.91 -12.33
N LYS A 116 -6.83 11.53 -11.26
CA LYS A 116 -6.01 12.45 -10.46
C LYS A 116 -5.03 11.66 -9.62
N VAL A 117 -3.75 12.00 -9.72
CA VAL A 117 -2.66 11.36 -8.97
C VAL A 117 -1.92 12.39 -8.14
N VAL A 118 -1.72 12.10 -6.88
CA VAL A 118 -1.01 12.97 -5.93
C VAL A 118 0.16 12.20 -5.34
N LYS A 119 1.30 12.86 -5.27
CA LYS A 119 2.49 12.29 -4.60
C LYS A 119 2.35 12.37 -3.09
N ILE A 120 2.96 11.41 -2.43
CA ILE A 120 3.00 11.34 -0.96
C ILE A 120 4.34 11.89 -0.50
N PRO A 121 4.38 12.78 0.50
CA PRO A 121 5.65 13.21 1.09
C PRO A 121 6.38 12.01 1.69
N PHE A 122 7.69 11.90 1.42
CA PHE A 122 8.51 10.85 2.01
C PHE A 122 9.14 11.33 3.30
N TYR A 123 8.93 10.55 4.36
CA TYR A 123 9.63 10.69 5.64
C TYR A 123 10.47 9.42 5.82
N HIS A 124 11.77 9.59 6.05
CA HIS A 124 12.68 8.45 6.31
C HIS A 124 12.68 7.36 5.23
N ARG A 125 12.59 7.77 3.95
CA ARG A 125 12.53 6.82 2.83
C ARG A 125 13.73 5.88 2.76
N ASP A 126 14.93 6.37 3.03
CA ASP A 126 16.17 5.58 3.03
C ASP A 126 16.17 4.50 4.11
N THR A 127 15.35 4.61 5.14
CA THR A 127 15.22 3.65 6.23
C THR A 127 13.94 2.81 6.11
N TYR A 128 12.81 3.47 5.88
CA TYR A 128 11.50 2.81 5.85
C TYR A 128 11.15 2.34 4.44
N THR A 129 11.75 1.23 4.01
CA THR A 129 11.41 0.56 2.76
C THR A 129 11.21 -0.93 2.99
N ALA A 130 10.36 -1.57 2.19
CA ALA A 130 10.15 -3.00 2.27
C ALA A 130 11.44 -3.77 1.93
N THR A 131 12.24 -3.27 1.00
CA THR A 131 13.54 -3.85 0.64
C THR A 131 14.46 -3.89 1.84
N GLU A 132 14.57 -2.78 2.60
CA GLU A 132 15.42 -2.72 3.78
C GLU A 132 14.91 -3.66 4.90
N VAL A 133 13.59 -3.74 5.10
CA VAL A 133 13.01 -4.66 6.07
C VAL A 133 13.36 -6.10 5.72
N ARG A 134 13.13 -6.52 4.47
CA ARG A 134 13.45 -7.87 4.03
C ARG A 134 14.95 -8.18 4.15
N LYS A 135 15.80 -7.20 3.82
CA LYS A 135 17.25 -7.32 3.97
C LYS A 135 17.64 -7.60 5.43
N ARG A 136 17.09 -6.83 6.37
CA ARG A 136 17.37 -7.02 7.80
C ARG A 136 16.86 -8.35 8.32
N MET A 137 15.69 -8.81 7.86
CA MET A 137 15.17 -10.13 8.23
C MET A 137 16.11 -11.26 7.81
N LEU A 138 16.64 -11.19 6.58
CA LEU A 138 17.58 -12.20 6.06
C LEU A 138 18.90 -12.19 6.80
N ASN A 139 19.37 -11.04 7.25
CA ASN A 139 20.66 -10.86 7.91
C ASN A 139 20.57 -10.86 9.44
N ASN A 140 19.43 -11.25 10.01
CA ASN A 140 19.17 -11.18 11.45
C ASN A 140 19.39 -9.79 12.03
N GLY A 141 19.16 -8.74 11.23
CA GLY A 141 19.27 -7.36 11.66
C GLY A 141 18.02 -6.88 12.40
N ASP A 142 18.03 -5.60 12.78
CA ASP A 142 16.92 -4.97 13.49
C ASP A 142 15.80 -4.56 12.54
N TRP A 143 15.02 -5.55 12.10
CA TRP A 143 13.89 -5.30 11.20
C TRP A 143 12.63 -4.84 11.97
N GLU A 144 12.49 -5.22 13.23
CA GLU A 144 11.31 -4.89 14.04
C GLU A 144 11.17 -3.39 14.27
N ALA A 145 12.31 -2.68 14.35
CA ALA A 145 12.31 -1.22 14.51
C ALA A 145 11.68 -0.48 13.32
N LEU A 146 11.58 -1.13 12.16
CA LEU A 146 11.02 -0.54 10.93
C LEU A 146 9.53 -0.82 10.77
N LEU A 147 8.94 -1.62 11.65
CA LEU A 147 7.56 -2.07 11.57
C LEU A 147 6.72 -1.51 12.71
N PRO A 148 5.40 -1.31 12.49
CA PRO A 148 4.46 -1.16 13.58
C PRO A 148 4.53 -2.39 14.49
N LYS A 149 4.34 -2.22 15.79
CA LYS A 149 4.53 -3.31 16.76
C LYS A 149 3.66 -4.54 16.51
N LYS A 150 2.45 -4.32 15.98
CA LYS A 150 1.49 -5.41 15.75
C LYS A 150 1.68 -6.15 14.41
N VAL A 151 2.55 -5.66 13.56
CA VAL A 151 2.83 -6.29 12.26
C VAL A 151 3.71 -7.53 12.40
#